data_ab5d074eb0e2e0a2b9132e939a948b94
#
_entry.id   ab5d074eb0e2e0a2b9132e939a948b94
#
_cell.length_a   1.000
_cell.length_b   1.000
_cell.length_c   1.000
_cell.angle_alpha   90.00
_cell.angle_beta   90.00
_cell.angle_gamma   90.00
#
_symmetry.space_group_name_H-M   'P 1'
#
loop_
_entity.id
_entity.type
_entity.pdbx_description
1 polymer ?
#
loop_
_entity_poly.entity_id
_entity_poly.type
_entity_poly.pdbx_seq_one_letter_code
_entity_poly.pdbx_strand_id
1 'polypeptide(L)'
;SFEKEFARISIPFEGKTGSRSVLVHACAPSISQWLQDHPNRTNRNAPLFCGIWSKKKGDQLNYPTVRKMLRETFKRADIDKPSNPHQFRHSRATELAKFMTEAQLCNYMGWKIGSKEAATYVHLSGRDTDKAVKKMYGYKVEEEEENHLKPIKCPRCGHVNDASNKFCGKCTLALDDKSLMEFDKQKE
;
A
#
# COMPACT_ATOMS: atom_id res chain seq x y z
N SER A 1 -4.68 8.74 11.38
CA SER A 1 -6.02 8.30 11.81
C SER A 1 -6.53 7.16 10.95
N PHE A 2 -7.47 6.39 11.46
CA PHE A 2 -8.14 5.31 10.73
C PHE A 2 -9.60 5.68 10.49
N GLU A 3 -10.09 5.35 9.30
CA GLU A 3 -11.47 5.55 8.86
C GLU A 3 -12.00 4.20 8.33
N LYS A 4 -12.62 3.38 9.19
CA LYS A 4 -13.02 1.99 8.86
C LYS A 4 -11.83 1.14 8.37
N GLU A 5 -11.80 0.82 7.08
CA GLU A 5 -10.76 -0.01 6.44
C GLU A 5 -9.61 0.82 5.85
N PHE A 6 -9.65 2.14 6.01
CA PHE A 6 -8.65 3.06 5.47
C PHE A 6 -7.78 3.64 6.59
N ALA A 7 -6.53 3.92 6.27
CA ALA A 7 -5.65 4.73 7.11
C ALA A 7 -5.33 6.05 6.41
N ARG A 8 -5.43 7.15 7.16
CA ARG A 8 -5.06 8.50 6.70
C ARG A 8 -3.69 8.86 7.25
N ILE A 9 -2.76 9.10 6.35
CA ILE A 9 -1.38 9.48 6.66
C ILE A 9 -1.22 10.96 6.37
N SER A 10 -0.88 11.74 7.39
CA SER A 10 -0.57 13.16 7.25
C SER A 10 0.94 13.34 7.07
N ILE A 11 1.33 14.03 6.01
CA ILE A 11 2.72 14.37 5.71
C ILE A 11 2.90 15.83 6.08
N PRO A 12 3.84 16.16 7.00
CA PRO A 12 4.04 17.52 7.48
C PRO A 12 4.64 18.44 6.40
N PHE A 13 4.57 19.74 6.62
CA PHE A 13 5.01 20.77 5.67
C PHE A 13 6.54 20.77 5.43
N GLU A 14 7.32 20.28 6.36
CA GLU A 14 8.80 20.27 6.30
C GLU A 14 9.41 19.42 5.17
N GLY A 15 8.59 18.68 4.42
CA GLY A 15 9.02 17.92 3.25
C GLY A 15 9.12 18.78 1.98
N LYS A 16 9.86 18.29 0.99
CA LYS A 16 10.07 18.95 -0.32
C LYS A 16 8.77 19.26 -1.10
N THR A 17 7.67 18.64 -0.74
CA THR A 17 6.40 18.67 -1.51
C THR A 17 5.24 19.29 -0.73
N GLY A 18 5.51 19.94 0.39
CA GLY A 18 4.51 20.55 1.24
C GLY A 18 3.67 19.55 2.06
N SER A 19 2.78 20.09 2.89
CA SER A 19 1.87 19.28 3.70
C SER A 19 0.78 18.66 2.82
N ARG A 20 0.45 17.40 3.08
CA ARG A 20 -0.69 16.73 2.45
C ARG A 20 -1.20 15.58 3.31
N SER A 21 -2.40 15.16 3.04
CA SER A 21 -3.00 13.98 3.66
C SER A 21 -3.30 12.95 2.59
N VAL A 22 -2.85 11.72 2.81
CA VAL A 22 -2.98 10.61 1.87
C VAL A 22 -3.84 9.52 2.50
N LEU A 23 -4.88 9.10 1.80
CA LEU A 23 -5.71 7.96 2.19
C LEU A 23 -5.12 6.68 1.60
N VAL A 24 -4.89 5.68 2.45
CA VAL A 24 -4.36 4.37 2.03
C VAL A 24 -5.29 3.27 2.51
N HIS A 25 -5.41 2.20 1.74
CA HIS A 25 -6.28 1.07 2.01
C HIS A 25 -5.48 -0.22 2.17
N ALA A 26 -4.76 -0.65 1.13
CA ALA A 26 -4.06 -1.93 1.08
C ALA A 26 -3.12 -2.17 2.27
N CYS A 27 -2.39 -1.14 2.72
CA CYS A 27 -1.45 -1.24 3.85
C CYS A 27 -2.06 -0.81 5.21
N ALA A 28 -3.34 -0.49 5.27
CA ALA A 28 -3.97 -0.06 6.52
C ALA A 28 -3.89 -1.11 7.64
N PRO A 29 -4.12 -2.42 7.37
CA PRO A 29 -3.95 -3.47 8.38
C PRO A 29 -2.52 -3.54 8.92
N SER A 30 -1.51 -3.53 8.04
CA SER A 30 -0.09 -3.56 8.43
C SER A 30 0.32 -2.33 9.25
N ILE A 31 -0.18 -1.14 8.87
CA ILE A 31 0.06 0.09 9.65
C ILE A 31 -0.59 -0.01 11.03
N SER A 32 -1.82 -0.54 11.11
CA SER A 32 -2.52 -0.73 12.39
C SER A 32 -1.73 -1.66 13.31
N GLN A 33 -1.27 -2.80 12.79
CA GLN A 33 -0.44 -3.75 13.54
C GLN A 33 0.88 -3.09 13.97
N TRP A 34 1.57 -2.41 13.04
CA TRP A 34 2.82 -1.70 13.35
C TRP A 34 2.65 -0.69 14.48
N LEU A 35 1.57 0.08 14.51
CA LEU A 35 1.32 1.06 15.57
C LEU A 35 1.09 0.43 16.94
N GLN A 36 0.57 -0.81 17.00
CA GLN A 36 0.45 -1.56 18.26
C GLN A 36 1.82 -2.01 18.78
N ASP A 37 2.71 -2.41 17.87
CA ASP A 37 4.05 -2.92 18.18
C ASP A 37 5.11 -1.80 18.24
N HIS A 38 4.73 -0.54 17.97
CA HIS A 38 5.64 0.58 17.86
C HIS A 38 6.36 0.87 19.18
N PRO A 39 7.72 0.95 19.20
CA PRO A 39 8.48 1.17 20.44
C PRO A 39 8.05 2.40 21.24
N ASN A 40 7.67 3.48 20.54
CA ASN A 40 7.28 4.76 21.12
C ASN A 40 5.79 5.06 20.89
N ARG A 41 4.91 4.05 20.99
CA ARG A 41 3.47 4.16 20.66
C ARG A 41 2.70 5.26 21.39
N THR A 42 3.17 5.68 22.54
CA THR A 42 2.55 6.74 23.35
C THR A 42 3.00 8.15 22.96
N ASN A 43 4.10 8.28 22.21
CA ASN A 43 4.65 9.55 21.76
C ASN A 43 4.12 9.89 20.36
N ARG A 44 3.22 10.86 20.25
CA ARG A 44 2.62 11.30 18.97
C ARG A 44 3.62 11.94 18.00
N ASN A 45 4.76 12.42 18.51
CA ASN A 45 5.83 13.03 17.71
C ASN A 45 6.92 12.01 17.30
N ALA A 46 6.77 10.74 17.69
CA ALA A 46 7.72 9.71 17.29
C ALA A 46 7.69 9.49 15.76
N PRO A 47 8.85 9.19 15.14
CA PRO A 47 8.89 8.83 13.74
C PRO A 47 8.00 7.61 13.45
N LEU A 48 7.16 7.67 12.41
CA LEU A 48 6.29 6.53 12.05
C LEU A 48 7.09 5.26 11.80
N PHE A 49 8.22 5.35 11.12
CA PHE A 49 9.12 4.23 10.89
C PHE A 49 10.42 4.42 11.66
N CYS A 50 10.68 3.54 12.60
CA CYS A 50 11.84 3.60 13.49
C CYS A 50 12.52 2.25 13.64
N GLY A 51 13.73 2.24 14.21
CA GLY A 51 14.43 1.04 14.59
C GLY A 51 13.72 0.32 15.74
N ILE A 52 13.66 -1.02 15.67
CA ILE A 52 13.06 -1.87 16.72
C ILE A 52 14.11 -2.60 17.55
N TRP A 53 15.34 -2.64 17.07
CA TRP A 53 16.44 -3.40 17.69
C TRP A 53 17.61 -2.50 18.05
N SER A 54 18.39 -2.94 19.05
CA SER A 54 19.66 -2.33 19.44
C SER A 54 19.57 -0.94 20.09
N LYS A 55 20.74 -0.28 20.22
CA LYS A 55 20.89 1.07 20.77
C LYS A 55 20.11 2.17 20.02
N LYS A 56 19.61 1.88 18.80
CA LYS A 56 18.82 2.80 17.96
C LYS A 56 17.30 2.50 17.99
N LYS A 57 16.84 1.81 19.02
CA LYS A 57 15.41 1.54 19.20
C LYS A 57 14.65 2.86 19.35
N GLY A 58 13.67 3.07 18.48
CA GLY A 58 12.87 4.31 18.43
C GLY A 58 13.43 5.41 17.55
N ASP A 59 14.68 5.32 17.07
CA ASP A 59 15.27 6.29 16.16
C ASP A 59 14.68 6.16 14.76
N GLN A 60 14.51 7.28 14.06
CA GLN A 60 14.01 7.32 12.69
C GLN A 60 14.88 6.46 11.76
N LEU A 61 14.23 5.65 10.92
CA LEU A 61 14.91 4.92 9.86
C LEU A 61 15.40 5.88 8.79
N ASN A 62 16.68 5.79 8.44
CA ASN A 62 17.24 6.52 7.30
C ASN A 62 17.06 5.75 5.98
N TYR A 63 17.14 6.47 4.85
CA TYR A 63 16.97 5.89 3.53
C TYR A 63 17.91 4.70 3.21
N PRO A 64 19.22 4.74 3.51
CA PRO A 64 20.10 3.60 3.30
C PRO A 64 19.66 2.34 4.05
N THR A 65 19.19 2.47 5.29
CA THR A 65 18.68 1.34 6.09
C THR A 65 17.44 0.72 5.44
N VAL A 66 16.47 1.54 5.03
CA VAL A 66 15.26 1.05 4.34
C VAL A 66 15.64 0.33 3.04
N ARG A 67 16.55 0.91 2.24
CA ARG A 67 17.03 0.28 1.00
C ARG A 67 17.71 -1.07 1.25
N LYS A 68 18.54 -1.15 2.29
CA LYS A 68 19.19 -2.40 2.69
C LYS A 68 18.16 -3.46 3.10
N MET A 69 17.20 -3.10 3.94
CA MET A 69 16.12 -4.00 4.38
C MET A 69 15.33 -4.56 3.18
N LEU A 70 14.93 -3.71 2.24
CA LEU A 70 14.21 -4.14 1.04
C LEU A 70 15.05 -5.12 0.21
N ARG A 71 16.32 -4.81 -0.03
CA ARG A 71 17.22 -5.69 -0.79
C ARG A 71 17.37 -7.07 -0.12
N GLU A 72 17.56 -7.10 1.19
CA GLU A 72 17.69 -8.36 1.93
C GLU A 72 16.39 -9.16 1.95
N THR A 73 15.25 -8.49 2.02
CA THR A 73 13.93 -9.12 1.95
C THR A 73 13.69 -9.76 0.59
N PHE A 74 13.98 -9.05 -0.50
CA PHE A 74 13.87 -9.56 -1.87
C PHE A 74 14.78 -10.77 -2.10
N LYS A 75 16.04 -10.68 -1.62
CA LYS A 75 16.98 -11.80 -1.70
C LYS A 75 16.48 -13.05 -0.94
N ARG A 76 15.93 -12.88 0.26
CA ARG A 76 15.36 -13.99 1.03
C ARG A 76 14.12 -14.61 0.39
N ALA A 77 13.35 -13.82 -0.33
CA ALA A 77 12.14 -14.26 -1.02
C ALA A 77 12.43 -14.77 -2.43
N ASP A 78 13.71 -14.83 -2.86
CA ASP A 78 14.14 -15.20 -4.22
C ASP A 78 13.42 -14.40 -5.31
N ILE A 79 13.25 -13.08 -5.09
CA ILE A 79 12.60 -12.18 -6.03
C ILE A 79 13.69 -11.43 -6.81
N ASP A 80 13.82 -11.75 -8.10
CA ASP A 80 14.73 -11.08 -9.03
C ASP A 80 14.05 -9.85 -9.66
N LYS A 81 13.82 -8.81 -8.84
CA LYS A 81 13.28 -7.51 -9.27
C LYS A 81 14.00 -6.37 -8.55
N PRO A 82 14.04 -5.16 -9.14
CA PRO A 82 14.59 -3.99 -8.46
C PRO A 82 13.87 -3.71 -7.13
N SER A 83 14.62 -3.69 -6.03
CA SER A 83 14.11 -3.59 -4.65
C SER A 83 14.24 -2.20 -4.03
N ASN A 84 14.43 -1.14 -4.84
CA ASN A 84 14.57 0.21 -4.29
C ASN A 84 13.19 0.87 -4.04
N PRO A 85 13.07 1.80 -3.06
CA PRO A 85 11.81 2.46 -2.73
C PRO A 85 11.14 3.19 -3.92
N HIS A 86 11.91 3.68 -4.88
CA HIS A 86 11.38 4.35 -6.07
C HIS A 86 10.56 3.39 -6.95
N GLN A 87 10.93 2.13 -7.04
CA GLN A 87 10.16 1.14 -7.82
C GLN A 87 8.76 0.94 -7.25
N PHE A 88 8.62 0.87 -5.93
CA PHE A 88 7.30 0.81 -5.29
C PHE A 88 6.48 2.07 -5.58
N ARG A 89 7.13 3.24 -5.56
CA ARG A 89 6.48 4.49 -5.91
C ARG A 89 6.02 4.51 -7.37
N HIS A 90 6.86 4.05 -8.31
CA HIS A 90 6.51 3.95 -9.72
C HIS A 90 5.34 2.99 -9.94
N SER A 91 5.41 1.78 -9.39
CA SER A 91 4.33 0.79 -9.49
C SER A 91 3.01 1.34 -8.96
N ARG A 92 3.04 2.02 -7.79
CA ARG A 92 1.83 2.62 -7.22
C ARG A 92 1.31 3.77 -8.05
N ALA A 93 2.17 4.61 -8.61
CA ALA A 93 1.75 5.69 -9.50
C ALA A 93 1.08 5.17 -10.78
N THR A 94 1.64 4.13 -11.41
CA THR A 94 1.05 3.47 -12.58
C THR A 94 -0.34 2.90 -12.27
N GLU A 95 -0.49 2.23 -11.13
CA GLU A 95 -1.78 1.68 -10.71
C GLU A 95 -2.82 2.77 -10.45
N LEU A 96 -2.46 3.81 -9.70
CA LEU A 96 -3.37 4.92 -9.39
C LEU A 96 -3.74 5.74 -10.62
N ALA A 97 -2.84 5.86 -11.60
CA ALA A 97 -3.08 6.59 -12.83
C ALA A 97 -4.25 6.01 -13.64
N LYS A 98 -4.61 4.75 -13.44
CA LYS A 98 -5.78 4.13 -14.07
C LYS A 98 -7.10 4.73 -13.57
N PHE A 99 -7.13 5.24 -12.34
CA PHE A 99 -8.35 5.70 -11.67
C PHE A 99 -8.36 7.20 -11.38
N MET A 100 -7.19 7.85 -11.31
CA MET A 100 -7.05 9.25 -10.92
C MET A 100 -6.81 10.16 -12.12
N THR A 101 -7.33 11.37 -12.08
CA THR A 101 -6.91 12.45 -13.00
C THR A 101 -5.46 12.83 -12.71
N GLU A 102 -4.80 13.50 -13.67
CA GLU A 102 -3.44 13.99 -13.49
C GLU A 102 -3.31 14.87 -12.23
N ALA A 103 -4.24 15.80 -12.03
CA ALA A 103 -4.26 16.68 -10.85
C ALA A 103 -4.42 15.91 -9.54
N GLN A 104 -5.30 14.90 -9.50
CA GLN A 104 -5.48 14.02 -8.33
C GLN A 104 -4.22 13.19 -8.06
N LEU A 105 -3.59 12.66 -9.11
CA LEU A 105 -2.36 11.89 -8.98
C LEU A 105 -1.21 12.77 -8.48
N CYS A 106 -1.07 14.00 -8.99
CA CYS A 106 -0.11 14.99 -8.50
C CYS A 106 -0.29 15.25 -7.00
N ASN A 107 -1.53 15.50 -6.57
CA ASN A 107 -1.84 15.76 -5.17
C ASN A 107 -1.51 14.55 -4.29
N TYR A 108 -1.94 13.35 -4.69
CA TYR A 108 -1.69 12.11 -3.95
C TYR A 108 -0.20 11.79 -3.84
N MET A 109 0.54 11.87 -4.94
CA MET A 109 1.98 11.57 -5.00
C MET A 109 2.86 12.73 -4.49
N GLY A 110 2.31 13.94 -4.34
CA GLY A 110 3.03 15.14 -3.95
C GLY A 110 3.92 15.68 -5.07
N TRP A 111 3.46 15.60 -6.30
CA TRP A 111 4.08 16.24 -7.45
C TRP A 111 3.48 17.64 -7.68
N LYS A 112 4.19 18.49 -8.38
CA LYS A 112 3.63 19.77 -8.84
C LYS A 112 2.61 19.51 -9.94
N ILE A 113 1.47 20.20 -9.91
CA ILE A 113 0.49 20.16 -10.98
C ILE A 113 1.14 20.67 -12.27
N GLY A 114 0.92 19.97 -13.38
CA GLY A 114 1.56 20.26 -14.68
C GLY A 114 3.00 19.72 -14.79
N SER A 115 3.47 18.92 -13.82
CA SER A 115 4.77 18.24 -13.95
C SER A 115 4.69 17.09 -14.95
N LYS A 116 5.80 16.82 -15.66
CA LYS A 116 5.88 15.71 -16.63
C LYS A 116 5.73 14.32 -15.98
N GLU A 117 5.98 14.21 -14.67
CA GLU A 117 5.91 12.94 -13.94
C GLU A 117 4.50 12.33 -14.00
N ALA A 118 3.47 13.10 -13.65
CA ALA A 118 2.10 12.59 -13.65
C ALA A 118 1.60 12.27 -15.06
N ALA A 119 1.89 13.13 -16.03
CA ALA A 119 1.52 12.94 -17.42
C ALA A 119 2.05 11.61 -17.98
N THR A 120 3.31 11.25 -17.65
CA THR A 120 3.90 9.98 -18.07
C THR A 120 3.08 8.77 -17.61
N TYR A 121 2.61 8.75 -16.36
CA TYR A 121 1.83 7.62 -15.83
C TYR A 121 0.40 7.59 -16.38
N VAL A 122 -0.20 8.75 -16.57
CA VAL A 122 -1.55 8.85 -17.15
C VAL A 122 -1.56 8.34 -18.59
N HIS A 123 -0.56 8.68 -19.40
CA HIS A 123 -0.42 8.15 -20.74
C HIS A 123 -0.18 6.63 -20.76
N LEU A 124 0.67 6.11 -19.87
CA LEU A 124 0.96 4.68 -19.75
C LEU A 124 -0.22 3.87 -19.20
N SER A 125 -1.19 4.50 -18.55
CA SER A 125 -2.35 3.79 -17.97
C SER A 125 -3.33 3.24 -18.99
N GLY A 126 -3.18 3.58 -20.29
CA GLY A 126 -4.07 3.11 -21.37
C GLY A 126 -5.51 3.57 -21.19
N ARG A 127 -5.75 4.74 -20.57
CA ARG A 127 -7.10 5.28 -20.42
C ARG A 127 -7.76 5.41 -21.78
N ASP A 128 -8.75 4.58 -21.98
CA ASP A 128 -9.59 4.64 -23.15
C ASP A 128 -10.59 5.81 -23.00
N THR A 129 -10.41 6.86 -23.80
CA THR A 129 -11.33 7.98 -23.89
C THR A 129 -12.74 7.51 -24.24
N ASP A 130 -12.83 6.43 -25.03
CA ASP A 130 -14.10 5.85 -25.44
C ASP A 130 -14.85 5.23 -24.26
N LYS A 131 -14.12 4.60 -23.31
CA LYS A 131 -14.72 4.11 -22.06
C LYS A 131 -15.31 5.25 -21.23
N ALA A 132 -14.61 6.38 -21.13
CA ALA A 132 -15.09 7.55 -20.42
C ALA A 132 -16.34 8.14 -21.07
N VAL A 133 -16.36 8.25 -22.41
CA VAL A 133 -17.52 8.71 -23.18
C VAL A 133 -18.70 7.76 -23.00
N LYS A 134 -18.50 6.46 -23.16
CA LYS A 134 -19.55 5.44 -22.92
C LYS A 134 -20.16 5.56 -21.52
N LYS A 135 -19.31 5.71 -20.48
CA LYS A 135 -19.76 5.88 -19.09
C LYS A 135 -20.59 7.16 -18.91
N MET A 136 -20.22 8.26 -19.55
CA MET A 136 -20.97 9.53 -19.52
C MET A 136 -22.39 9.37 -20.09
N TYR A 137 -22.57 8.53 -21.11
CA TYR A 137 -23.89 8.23 -21.70
C TYR A 137 -24.61 7.05 -21.01
N GLY A 138 -24.13 6.58 -19.85
CA GLY A 138 -24.80 5.55 -19.06
C GLY A 138 -24.59 4.12 -19.52
N TYR A 139 -23.71 3.87 -20.49
CA TYR A 139 -23.37 2.52 -20.89
C TYR A 139 -22.50 1.83 -19.81
N LYS A 140 -22.82 0.57 -19.49
CA LYS A 140 -21.97 -0.26 -18.64
C LYS A 140 -20.67 -0.55 -19.40
N VAL A 141 -19.55 -0.15 -18.81
CA VAL A 141 -18.21 -0.52 -19.30
C VAL A 141 -17.68 -1.57 -18.37
N GLU A 142 -17.29 -2.73 -18.90
CA GLU A 142 -16.65 -3.79 -18.12
C GLU A 142 -15.35 -3.25 -17.51
N GLU A 143 -15.30 -3.20 -16.17
CA GLU A 143 -14.11 -2.83 -15.42
C GLU A 143 -13.27 -4.10 -15.21
N GLU A 144 -12.28 -4.31 -16.05
CA GLU A 144 -11.42 -5.51 -16.08
C GLU A 144 -10.32 -5.50 -15.01
N GLU A 145 -10.48 -4.96 -13.82
CA GLU A 145 -9.40 -5.04 -12.85
C GLU A 145 -9.88 -5.41 -11.45
N GLU A 146 -9.68 -6.68 -11.10
CA GLU A 146 -9.62 -7.10 -9.71
C GLU A 146 -8.45 -6.37 -9.02
N ASN A 147 -8.77 -5.60 -7.99
CA ASN A 147 -7.74 -4.97 -7.18
C ASN A 147 -7.11 -6.03 -6.24
N HIS A 148 -6.05 -6.67 -6.72
CA HIS A 148 -5.31 -7.71 -5.98
C HIS A 148 -4.73 -7.23 -4.63
N LEU A 149 -4.74 -5.93 -4.36
CA LEU A 149 -4.29 -5.33 -3.10
C LEU A 149 -5.44 -5.02 -2.13
N LYS A 150 -6.67 -5.48 -2.41
CA LYS A 150 -7.80 -5.24 -1.53
C LYS A 150 -7.66 -6.08 -0.25
N PRO A 151 -7.66 -5.46 0.94
CA PRO A 151 -7.64 -6.18 2.20
C PRO A 151 -8.80 -7.17 2.33
N ILE A 152 -8.55 -8.30 2.98
CA ILE A 152 -9.50 -9.41 3.14
C ILE A 152 -10.09 -9.36 4.54
N LYS A 153 -11.42 -9.25 4.64
CA LYS A 153 -12.11 -9.35 5.90
C LYS A 153 -12.36 -10.82 6.26
N CYS A 154 -11.89 -11.24 7.43
CA CYS A 154 -12.10 -12.60 7.90
C CYS A 154 -13.59 -12.89 8.13
N PRO A 155 -14.17 -13.93 7.51
CA PRO A 155 -15.59 -14.24 7.67
C PRO A 155 -15.94 -14.71 9.08
N ARG A 156 -14.97 -15.24 9.85
CA ARG A 156 -15.17 -15.75 11.21
C ARG A 156 -15.17 -14.64 12.28
N CYS A 157 -14.14 -13.77 12.27
CA CYS A 157 -13.93 -12.82 13.35
C CYS A 157 -13.99 -11.34 12.92
N GLY A 158 -14.23 -11.07 11.64
CA GLY A 158 -14.34 -9.72 11.10
C GLY A 158 -13.00 -8.95 11.03
N HIS A 159 -11.87 -9.57 11.42
CA HIS A 159 -10.55 -8.93 11.34
C HIS A 159 -10.18 -8.64 9.89
N VAL A 160 -9.65 -7.43 9.62
CA VAL A 160 -9.19 -7.02 8.30
C VAL A 160 -7.73 -7.41 8.15
N ASN A 161 -7.44 -8.25 7.16
CA ASN A 161 -6.10 -8.79 6.88
C ASN A 161 -5.55 -8.18 5.59
N ASP A 162 -4.23 -8.20 5.44
CA ASP A 162 -3.60 -7.85 4.16
C ASP A 162 -4.03 -8.82 3.06
N ALA A 163 -4.11 -8.33 1.82
CA ALA A 163 -4.51 -9.13 0.65
C ALA A 163 -3.65 -10.38 0.42
N SER A 164 -2.41 -10.37 0.90
CA SER A 164 -1.45 -11.49 0.78
C SER A 164 -1.56 -12.53 1.89
N ASN A 165 -2.39 -12.30 2.92
CA ASN A 165 -2.48 -13.22 4.04
C ASN A 165 -3.26 -14.47 3.67
N LYS A 166 -2.63 -15.63 3.79
CA LYS A 166 -3.28 -16.95 3.62
C LYS A 166 -4.18 -17.31 4.80
N PHE A 167 -3.83 -16.85 5.98
CA PHE A 167 -4.55 -17.11 7.23
C PHE A 167 -4.86 -15.80 7.96
N CYS A 168 -5.98 -15.78 8.67
CA CYS A 168 -6.35 -14.64 9.50
C CYS A 168 -5.33 -14.43 10.63
N GLY A 169 -4.74 -13.23 10.71
CA GLY A 169 -3.79 -12.88 11.75
C GLY A 169 -4.35 -12.91 13.19
N LYS A 170 -5.70 -12.89 13.34
CA LYS A 170 -6.36 -12.91 14.65
C LYS A 170 -6.85 -14.30 15.07
N CYS A 171 -7.48 -15.05 14.17
CA CYS A 171 -8.17 -16.32 14.52
C CYS A 171 -7.66 -17.51 13.70
N THR A 172 -6.61 -17.33 12.93
CA THR A 172 -5.94 -18.36 12.13
C THR A 172 -6.80 -19.09 11.09
N LEU A 173 -8.03 -18.60 10.82
CA LEU A 173 -8.87 -19.16 9.76
C LEU A 173 -8.19 -18.96 8.41
N ALA A 174 -8.16 -19.99 7.56
CA ALA A 174 -7.72 -19.83 6.17
C ALA A 174 -8.62 -18.85 5.41
N LEU A 175 -8.03 -17.96 4.64
CA LEU A 175 -8.73 -16.88 3.96
C LEU A 175 -8.98 -17.18 2.47
N ASP A 176 -8.35 -18.24 1.95
CA ASP A 176 -8.56 -18.74 0.59
C ASP A 176 -8.66 -20.27 0.54
N ASP A 177 -9.32 -20.79 -0.49
CA ASP A 177 -9.56 -22.23 -0.66
C ASP A 177 -8.26 -23.02 -0.90
N LYS A 178 -7.24 -22.39 -1.50
CA LYS A 178 -5.94 -23.04 -1.74
C LYS A 178 -5.22 -23.30 -0.42
N SER A 179 -5.25 -22.34 0.48
CA SER A 179 -4.64 -22.47 1.81
C SER A 179 -5.36 -23.50 2.68
N LEU A 180 -6.67 -23.68 2.51
CA LEU A 180 -7.42 -24.77 3.13
C LEU A 180 -6.93 -26.13 2.64
N MET A 181 -6.80 -26.30 1.32
CA MET A 181 -6.36 -27.57 0.71
C MET A 181 -4.89 -27.90 1.05
N GLU A 182 -4.01 -26.90 1.15
CA GLU A 182 -2.61 -27.09 1.56
C GLU A 182 -2.52 -27.56 3.03
N PHE A 183 -3.40 -27.03 3.91
CA PHE A 183 -3.42 -27.38 5.32
C PHE A 183 -3.92 -28.82 5.55
N ASP A 184 -4.90 -29.26 4.78
CA ASP A 184 -5.45 -30.62 4.87
C ASP A 184 -4.44 -31.67 4.37
N LYS A 185 -3.66 -31.36 3.31
CA LYS A 185 -2.60 -32.24 2.80
C LYS A 185 -1.40 -32.43 3.76
N GLN A 186 -1.20 -31.52 4.70
CA GLN A 186 -0.13 -31.63 5.70
C GLN A 186 -0.56 -32.46 6.95
N LYS A 187 -1.83 -32.84 7.03
CA LYS A 187 -2.36 -33.67 8.12
C LYS A 187 -2.45 -35.17 7.80
N GLU A 188 -2.23 -35.53 6.54
CA GLU A 188 -2.08 -36.93 6.09
C GLU A 188 -0.59 -37.34 6.11
#